data_30cc4f7a0247b0c89f936503c15a4e59
#
_entry.id   30cc4f7a0247b0c89f936503c15a4e59
#
_cell.length_a   1.000
_cell.length_b   1.000
_cell.length_c   1.000
_cell.angle_alpha   90.00
_cell.angle_beta   90.00
_cell.angle_gamma   90.00
#
_symmetry.space_group_name_H-M   'P 1'
#
loop_
_entity.id
_entity.type
_entity.pdbx_description
1 polymer ?
#
loop_
_entity_poly.entity_id
_entity_poly.type
_entity_poly.pdbx_seq_one_letter_code
_entity_poly.pdbx_strand_id
1 'polypeptide(L)'
;MLAQPTRRRLFALLGSLGAATSTAELADRLAMHPNGVRTHLQRMHDAGLVIHRRAARPLGRPRDEWAIAPTARPGGDAPHAYGALAVWLARVIPATSGRLREVEAAGRRIGHEFATTAPASPEQALSDQLSALGFQPHLQREPDGRLRCRLGNCPYRDSVRANQDVVCTLHRGLTQGLLERLAPTATLERFVPHDPDRAGCEIDIGGLVPTGR
;
A
#
# COMPACT_ATOMS: atom_id res chain seq x y z
N MET A 1 -9.51 -14.74 -5.92
CA MET A 1 -10.64 -13.89 -6.39
C MET A 1 -10.23 -12.97 -7.54
N LEU A 2 -9.16 -12.17 -7.47
CA LEU A 2 -8.70 -11.26 -8.54
C LEU A 2 -7.87 -11.91 -9.66
N ALA A 3 -7.63 -13.21 -9.64
CA ALA A 3 -6.96 -13.93 -10.72
C ALA A 3 -7.72 -13.86 -12.08
N GLN A 4 -9.05 -13.67 -12.04
CA GLN A 4 -9.85 -13.52 -13.26
C GLN A 4 -9.65 -12.10 -13.85
N PRO A 5 -9.27 -11.98 -15.14
CA PRO A 5 -8.84 -10.71 -15.74
C PRO A 5 -9.88 -9.58 -15.64
N THR A 6 -11.15 -9.88 -15.88
CA THR A 6 -12.24 -8.89 -15.82
C THR A 6 -12.40 -8.30 -14.42
N ARG A 7 -12.34 -9.15 -13.36
CA ARG A 7 -12.43 -8.64 -11.98
C ARG A 7 -11.25 -7.77 -11.61
N ARG A 8 -10.04 -8.13 -12.07
CA ARG A 8 -8.85 -7.30 -11.87
C ARG A 8 -8.98 -5.92 -12.53
N ARG A 9 -9.48 -5.89 -13.79
CA ARG A 9 -9.73 -4.63 -14.51
C ARG A 9 -10.80 -3.77 -13.83
N LEU A 10 -11.90 -4.38 -13.36
CA LEU A 10 -12.96 -3.70 -12.60
C LEU A 10 -12.43 -3.12 -11.28
N PHE A 11 -11.65 -3.89 -10.54
CA PHE A 11 -11.08 -3.45 -9.28
C PHE A 11 -10.09 -2.29 -9.48
N ALA A 12 -9.21 -2.38 -10.48
CA ALA A 12 -8.29 -1.31 -10.83
C ALA A 12 -9.01 -0.03 -11.26
N LEU A 13 -10.09 -0.16 -12.06
CA LEU A 13 -10.91 0.98 -12.49
C LEU A 13 -11.59 1.66 -11.30
N LEU A 14 -12.20 0.90 -10.38
CA LEU A 14 -12.77 1.45 -9.15
C LEU A 14 -11.71 2.17 -8.29
N GLY A 15 -10.50 1.62 -8.24
CA GLY A 15 -9.36 2.25 -7.54
C GLY A 15 -8.97 3.58 -8.16
N SER A 16 -8.86 3.65 -9.47
CA SER A 16 -8.49 4.88 -10.19
C SER A 16 -9.55 5.98 -10.09
N LEU A 17 -10.84 5.61 -10.00
CA LEU A 17 -11.93 6.57 -9.85
C LEU A 17 -12.02 7.16 -8.44
N GLY A 18 -11.56 6.43 -7.42
CA GLY A 18 -11.53 6.89 -6.04
C GLY A 18 -12.89 7.17 -5.39
N ALA A 19 -13.99 7.05 -6.16
CA ALA A 19 -15.35 7.37 -5.76
C ALA A 19 -16.31 6.21 -6.08
N ALA A 20 -17.47 6.21 -5.40
CA ALA A 20 -18.52 5.26 -5.71
C ALA A 20 -19.08 5.50 -7.11
N THR A 21 -19.14 4.44 -7.91
CA THR A 21 -19.47 4.49 -9.34
C THR A 21 -20.55 3.50 -9.67
N SER A 22 -21.44 3.85 -10.62
CA SER A 22 -22.55 2.98 -11.00
C SER A 22 -22.13 1.81 -11.88
N THR A 23 -22.94 0.74 -11.83
CA THR A 23 -22.77 -0.42 -12.74
C THR A 23 -22.76 -0.02 -14.22
N ALA A 24 -23.62 0.93 -14.61
CA ALA A 24 -23.70 1.39 -16.01
C ALA A 24 -22.41 2.08 -16.44
N GLU A 25 -21.91 3.02 -15.64
CA GLU A 25 -20.66 3.73 -15.94
C GLU A 25 -19.45 2.80 -16.01
N LEU A 26 -19.37 1.82 -15.11
CA LEU A 26 -18.31 0.80 -15.14
C LEU A 26 -18.40 -0.07 -16.39
N ALA A 27 -19.64 -0.40 -16.82
CA ALA A 27 -19.89 -1.17 -18.03
C ALA A 27 -19.45 -0.42 -19.29
N ASP A 28 -19.79 0.86 -19.37
CA ASP A 28 -19.42 1.73 -20.49
C ASP A 28 -17.90 1.89 -20.60
N ARG A 29 -17.21 2.16 -19.47
CA ARG A 29 -15.75 2.34 -19.44
C ARG A 29 -14.98 1.07 -19.79
N LEU A 30 -15.54 -0.10 -19.52
CA LEU A 30 -14.91 -1.39 -19.82
C LEU A 30 -15.39 -2.03 -21.13
N ALA A 31 -16.31 -1.38 -21.85
CA ALA A 31 -16.98 -1.90 -23.03
C ALA A 31 -17.62 -3.29 -22.78
N MET A 32 -18.34 -3.41 -21.66
CA MET A 32 -18.97 -4.66 -21.22
C MET A 32 -20.48 -4.49 -21.02
N HIS A 33 -21.22 -5.60 -21.14
CA HIS A 33 -22.65 -5.57 -20.84
C HIS A 33 -22.87 -5.38 -19.32
N PRO A 34 -23.80 -4.49 -18.88
CA PRO A 34 -24.06 -4.18 -17.47
C PRO A 34 -24.35 -5.40 -16.59
N ASN A 35 -25.04 -6.41 -17.11
CA ASN A 35 -25.34 -7.64 -16.34
C ASN A 35 -24.06 -8.45 -16.04
N GLY A 36 -23.13 -8.50 -16.99
CA GLY A 36 -21.82 -9.15 -16.77
C GLY A 36 -21.02 -8.42 -15.70
N VAL A 37 -20.98 -7.10 -15.77
CA VAL A 37 -20.32 -6.25 -14.76
C VAL A 37 -20.95 -6.45 -13.38
N ARG A 38 -22.29 -6.45 -13.28
CA ARG A 38 -23.00 -6.71 -12.02
C ARG A 38 -22.64 -8.06 -11.41
N THR A 39 -22.56 -9.11 -12.20
CA THR A 39 -22.16 -10.45 -11.72
C THR A 39 -20.75 -10.45 -11.14
N HIS A 40 -19.81 -9.73 -11.77
CA HIS A 40 -18.45 -9.62 -11.26
C HIS A 40 -18.38 -8.76 -9.99
N LEU A 41 -19.12 -7.65 -9.93
CA LEU A 41 -19.22 -6.78 -8.76
C LEU A 41 -19.83 -7.52 -7.55
N GLN A 42 -20.90 -8.30 -7.78
CA GLN A 42 -21.51 -9.10 -6.72
C GLN A 42 -20.52 -10.12 -6.14
N ARG A 43 -19.79 -10.85 -6.98
CA ARG A 43 -18.76 -11.79 -6.50
C ARG A 43 -17.62 -11.10 -5.74
N MET A 44 -17.25 -9.88 -6.13
CA MET A 44 -16.27 -9.09 -5.39
C MET A 44 -16.82 -8.56 -4.07
N HIS A 45 -18.11 -8.22 -4.02
CA HIS A 45 -18.81 -7.84 -2.81
C HIS A 45 -18.88 -9.00 -1.81
N ASP A 46 -19.27 -10.19 -2.27
CA ASP A 46 -19.33 -11.40 -1.43
C ASP A 46 -17.95 -11.78 -0.87
N ALA A 47 -16.88 -11.38 -1.56
CA ALA A 47 -15.50 -11.55 -1.13
C ALA A 47 -14.96 -10.36 -0.30
N GLY A 48 -15.77 -9.37 0.05
CA GLY A 48 -15.37 -8.20 0.84
C GLY A 48 -14.45 -7.21 0.12
N LEU A 49 -14.29 -7.30 -1.21
CA LEU A 49 -13.41 -6.44 -1.99
C LEU A 49 -14.06 -5.10 -2.38
N VAL A 50 -15.38 -5.08 -2.53
CA VAL A 50 -16.15 -3.87 -2.84
C VAL A 50 -17.36 -3.78 -1.93
N ILE A 51 -17.82 -2.56 -1.71
CA ILE A 51 -19.07 -2.26 -1.03
C ILE A 51 -20.11 -1.79 -2.04
N HIS A 52 -21.36 -2.11 -1.76
CA HIS A 52 -22.53 -1.72 -2.54
C HIS A 52 -23.40 -0.76 -1.74
N ARG A 53 -23.86 0.30 -2.36
CA ARG A 53 -24.86 1.20 -1.78
C ARG A 53 -25.90 1.60 -2.81
N ARG A 54 -27.09 1.91 -2.35
CA ARG A 54 -28.14 2.52 -3.18
C ARG A 54 -28.13 4.03 -2.98
N ALA A 55 -27.81 4.77 -4.03
CA ALA A 55 -27.88 6.22 -4.01
C ALA A 55 -29.31 6.66 -4.39
N ALA A 56 -29.92 7.49 -3.53
CA ALA A 56 -31.21 8.11 -3.83
C ALA A 56 -31.06 9.09 -5.00
N ARG A 57 -32.07 9.17 -5.86
CA ARG A 57 -32.19 10.19 -6.91
C ARG A 57 -33.41 11.06 -6.65
N PRO A 58 -33.34 12.37 -6.97
CA PRO A 58 -34.50 13.26 -6.85
C PRO A 58 -35.69 12.80 -7.73
N LEU A 59 -35.40 12.16 -8.87
CA LEU A 59 -36.39 11.59 -9.78
C LEU A 59 -35.85 10.24 -10.33
N GLY A 60 -36.67 9.17 -10.21
CA GLY A 60 -36.41 7.87 -10.78
C GLY A 60 -35.98 6.79 -9.76
N ARG A 61 -35.65 5.58 -10.28
CA ARG A 61 -35.26 4.44 -9.47
C ARG A 61 -33.88 4.68 -8.80
N PRO A 62 -33.70 4.30 -7.52
CA PRO A 62 -32.40 4.35 -6.86
C PRO A 62 -31.31 3.67 -7.70
N ARG A 63 -30.13 4.27 -7.71
CA ARG A 63 -28.99 3.81 -8.49
C ARG A 63 -28.09 2.93 -7.62
N ASP A 64 -27.71 1.77 -8.16
CA ASP A 64 -26.70 0.93 -7.53
C ASP A 64 -25.32 1.53 -7.78
N GLU A 65 -24.56 1.80 -6.71
CA GLU A 65 -23.20 2.30 -6.75
C GLU A 65 -22.26 1.36 -6.00
N TRP A 66 -21.05 1.27 -6.52
CA TRP A 66 -20.01 0.38 -6.05
C TRP A 66 -18.73 1.16 -5.77
N ALA A 67 -18.06 0.83 -4.68
CA ALA A 67 -16.74 1.37 -4.33
C ALA A 67 -15.85 0.25 -3.81
N ILE A 68 -14.53 0.44 -3.85
CA ILE A 68 -13.62 -0.47 -3.17
C ILE A 68 -13.93 -0.44 -1.67
N ALA A 69 -14.02 -1.61 -1.05
CA ALA A 69 -14.17 -1.70 0.39
C ALA A 69 -12.97 -1.02 1.08
N PRO A 70 -13.17 -0.27 2.17
CA PRO A 70 -12.06 0.38 2.88
C PRO A 70 -10.92 -0.58 3.22
N THR A 71 -11.25 -1.79 3.63
CA THR A 71 -10.30 -2.86 3.96
C THR A 71 -9.57 -3.47 2.75
N ALA A 72 -10.09 -3.28 1.53
CA ALA A 72 -9.54 -3.82 0.30
C ALA A 72 -8.75 -2.80 -0.53
N ARG A 73 -8.70 -1.54 -0.09
CA ARG A 73 -7.88 -0.50 -0.72
C ARG A 73 -6.41 -0.80 -0.47
N PRO A 74 -5.51 -0.60 -1.46
CA PRO A 74 -4.07 -0.54 -1.18
C PRO A 74 -3.82 0.48 -0.06
N GLY A 75 -3.28 0.04 1.07
CA GLY A 75 -3.18 0.86 2.29
C GLY A 75 -4.52 1.13 2.99
N GLY A 76 -5.56 0.39 2.66
CA GLY A 76 -6.87 0.48 3.31
C GLY A 76 -6.83 0.06 4.78
N ASP A 77 -7.90 0.42 5.50
CA ASP A 77 -8.02 0.13 6.93
C ASP A 77 -7.97 -1.37 7.18
N ALA A 78 -7.05 -1.80 8.02
CA ALA A 78 -7.05 -3.17 8.56
C ALA A 78 -8.40 -3.42 9.27
N PRO A 79 -8.89 -4.68 9.32
CA PRO A 79 -10.05 -5.00 10.14
C PRO A 79 -9.91 -4.35 11.51
N HIS A 80 -10.95 -3.70 12.02
CA HIS A 80 -10.87 -2.86 13.23
C HIS A 80 -10.12 -3.53 14.40
N ALA A 81 -10.29 -4.86 14.58
CA ALA A 81 -9.61 -5.60 15.62
C ALA A 81 -8.07 -5.62 15.45
N TYR A 82 -7.58 -5.85 14.24
CA TYR A 82 -6.12 -5.88 13.97
C TYR A 82 -5.52 -4.47 13.99
N GLY A 83 -6.23 -3.49 13.47
CA GLY A 83 -5.82 -2.08 13.53
C GLY A 83 -5.72 -1.62 14.99
N ALA A 84 -6.74 -1.91 15.81
CA ALA A 84 -6.73 -1.59 17.23
C ALA A 84 -5.58 -2.29 17.97
N LEU A 85 -5.34 -3.57 17.71
CA LEU A 85 -4.22 -4.32 18.30
C LEU A 85 -2.87 -3.69 17.93
N ALA A 86 -2.67 -3.31 16.65
CA ALA A 86 -1.44 -2.66 16.20
C ALA A 86 -1.22 -1.32 16.93
N VAL A 87 -2.27 -0.52 17.12
CA VAL A 87 -2.22 0.74 17.89
C VAL A 87 -1.86 0.47 19.35
N TRP A 88 -2.46 -0.54 19.98
CA TRP A 88 -2.16 -0.88 21.38
C TRP A 88 -0.72 -1.37 21.52
N LEU A 89 -0.23 -2.23 20.63
CA LEU A 89 1.17 -2.68 20.62
C LEU A 89 2.12 -1.51 20.42
N ALA A 90 1.83 -0.58 19.51
CA ALA A 90 2.64 0.62 19.34
C ALA A 90 2.73 1.45 20.64
N ARG A 91 1.61 1.61 21.36
CA ARG A 91 1.57 2.39 22.62
C ARG A 91 2.35 1.78 23.77
N VAL A 92 2.40 0.45 23.88
CA VAL A 92 3.07 -0.22 25.01
C VAL A 92 4.57 -0.35 24.83
N ILE A 93 5.10 -0.13 23.61
CA ILE A 93 6.54 -0.18 23.34
C ILE A 93 7.17 1.17 23.72
N PRO A 94 8.09 1.23 24.70
CA PRO A 94 8.72 2.49 25.06
C PRO A 94 9.72 2.94 24.00
N ALA A 95 9.72 4.24 23.66
CA ALA A 95 10.60 4.84 22.65
C ALA A 95 11.99 5.20 23.21
N THR A 96 12.59 4.32 24.02
CA THR A 96 13.97 4.50 24.51
C THR A 96 14.99 4.10 23.44
N SER A 97 16.18 4.70 23.45
CA SER A 97 17.20 4.44 22.43
C SER A 97 17.60 2.96 22.34
N GLY A 98 17.62 2.24 23.45
CA GLY A 98 17.87 0.79 23.48
C GLY A 98 16.75 0.01 22.77
N ARG A 99 15.50 0.32 23.12
CA ARG A 99 14.34 -0.35 22.55
C ARG A 99 14.18 -0.03 21.06
N LEU A 100 14.44 1.20 20.64
CA LEU A 100 14.38 1.58 19.23
C LEU A 100 15.42 0.82 18.39
N ARG A 101 16.62 0.56 18.89
CA ARG A 101 17.59 -0.32 18.20
C ARG A 101 17.08 -1.75 18.04
N GLU A 102 16.41 -2.30 19.05
CA GLU A 102 15.81 -3.64 18.96
C GLU A 102 14.65 -3.67 17.95
N VAL A 103 13.82 -2.62 17.94
CA VAL A 103 12.72 -2.45 16.98
C VAL A 103 13.24 -2.36 15.54
N GLU A 104 14.31 -1.59 15.33
CA GLU A 104 14.95 -1.49 14.01
C GLU A 104 15.52 -2.83 13.55
N ALA A 105 16.22 -3.54 14.42
CA ALA A 105 16.76 -4.86 14.14
C ALA A 105 15.64 -5.88 13.86
N ALA A 106 14.51 -5.80 14.55
CA ALA A 106 13.33 -6.62 14.27
C ALA A 106 12.74 -6.29 12.89
N GLY A 107 12.60 -5.00 12.57
CA GLY A 107 12.17 -4.55 11.25
C GLY A 107 13.05 -5.09 10.13
N ARG A 108 14.38 -5.02 10.32
CA ARG A 108 15.36 -5.54 9.36
C ARG A 108 15.20 -7.04 9.09
N ARG A 109 15.00 -7.85 10.15
CA ARG A 109 14.69 -9.30 9.98
C ARG A 109 13.41 -9.52 9.21
N ILE A 110 12.33 -8.78 9.56
CA ILE A 110 11.04 -8.85 8.86
C ILE A 110 11.22 -8.49 7.39
N GLY A 111 11.99 -7.45 7.06
CA GLY A 111 12.29 -7.07 5.68
C GLY A 111 12.99 -8.16 4.90
N HIS A 112 13.96 -8.86 5.50
CA HIS A 112 14.62 -10.02 4.90
C HIS A 112 13.64 -11.17 4.61
N GLU A 113 12.74 -11.47 5.54
CA GLU A 113 11.76 -12.55 5.40
C GLU A 113 10.68 -12.21 4.36
N PHE A 114 10.27 -10.94 4.34
CA PHE A 114 9.22 -10.45 3.43
C PHE A 114 9.70 -10.31 1.98
N ALA A 115 11.00 -10.11 1.76
CA ALA A 115 11.56 -9.91 0.43
C ALA A 115 11.39 -11.14 -0.45
N THR A 116 10.63 -10.99 -1.54
CA THR A 116 10.50 -12.01 -2.58
C THR A 116 11.44 -11.67 -3.74
N THR A 117 12.31 -12.61 -4.11
CA THR A 117 13.17 -12.45 -5.28
C THR A 117 12.35 -12.59 -6.55
N ALA A 118 12.09 -11.46 -7.22
CA ALA A 118 11.47 -11.44 -8.54
C ALA A 118 12.55 -11.19 -9.62
N PRO A 119 12.34 -11.62 -10.88
CA PRO A 119 13.26 -11.36 -11.99
C PRO A 119 13.25 -9.89 -12.46
N ALA A 120 12.61 -8.99 -11.72
CA ALA A 120 12.56 -7.56 -11.98
C ALA A 120 13.85 -6.86 -11.55
N SER A 121 14.06 -5.63 -12.02
CA SER A 121 15.14 -4.79 -11.49
C SER A 121 14.98 -4.57 -9.98
N PRO A 122 16.08 -4.37 -9.23
CA PRO A 122 16.00 -4.08 -7.79
C PRO A 122 15.07 -2.90 -7.44
N GLU A 123 15.03 -1.88 -8.28
CA GLU A 123 14.12 -0.74 -8.14
C GLU A 123 12.66 -1.17 -8.24
N GLN A 124 12.34 -1.95 -9.27
CA GLN A 124 10.97 -2.44 -9.47
C GLN A 124 10.57 -3.40 -8.34
N ALA A 125 11.47 -4.29 -7.94
CA ALA A 125 11.23 -5.21 -6.83
C ALA A 125 10.95 -4.46 -5.52
N LEU A 126 11.73 -3.42 -5.21
CA LEU A 126 11.49 -2.57 -4.04
C LEU A 126 10.14 -1.86 -4.12
N SER A 127 9.81 -1.29 -5.30
CA SER A 127 8.53 -0.63 -5.54
C SER A 127 7.35 -1.58 -5.32
N ASP A 128 7.44 -2.79 -5.86
CA ASP A 128 6.39 -3.81 -5.74
C ASP A 128 6.21 -4.28 -4.29
N GLN A 129 7.30 -4.47 -3.55
CA GLN A 129 7.25 -4.85 -2.13
C GLN A 129 6.63 -3.75 -1.26
N LEU A 130 7.04 -2.50 -1.45
CA LEU A 130 6.44 -1.37 -0.72
C LEU A 130 4.96 -1.18 -1.08
N SER A 131 4.61 -1.39 -2.36
CA SER A 131 3.21 -1.35 -2.81
C SER A 131 2.37 -2.47 -2.21
N ALA A 132 2.92 -3.68 -2.08
CA ALA A 132 2.27 -4.82 -1.44
C ALA A 132 1.98 -4.56 0.05
N LEU A 133 2.81 -3.77 0.72
CA LEU A 133 2.61 -3.31 2.09
C LEU A 133 1.59 -2.15 2.21
N GLY A 134 1.12 -1.61 1.07
CA GLY A 134 0.15 -0.51 1.03
C GLY A 134 0.76 0.89 0.98
N PHE A 135 2.08 1.03 0.90
CA PHE A 135 2.72 2.29 0.55
C PHE A 135 2.50 2.58 -0.93
N GLN A 136 2.50 3.84 -1.31
CA GLN A 136 2.48 4.27 -2.72
C GLN A 136 3.85 4.86 -3.06
N PRO A 137 4.85 4.02 -3.43
CA PRO A 137 6.19 4.49 -3.71
C PRO A 137 6.26 5.21 -5.05
N HIS A 138 6.86 6.39 -5.05
CA HIS A 138 7.26 7.13 -6.24
C HIS A 138 8.77 7.18 -6.26
N LEU A 139 9.37 6.44 -7.20
CA LEU A 139 10.82 6.33 -7.35
C LEU A 139 11.31 7.36 -8.38
N GLN A 140 12.36 8.08 -8.03
CA GLN A 140 13.04 9.02 -8.90
C GLN A 140 14.56 8.84 -8.76
N ARG A 141 15.24 8.66 -9.89
CA ARG A 141 16.71 8.63 -9.89
C ARG A 141 17.25 10.06 -9.97
N GLU A 142 18.09 10.38 -9.02
CA GLU A 142 18.75 11.68 -8.95
C GLU A 142 19.99 11.71 -9.88
N PRO A 143 20.47 12.91 -10.29
CA PRO A 143 21.65 13.04 -11.17
C PRO A 143 22.93 12.45 -10.58
N ASP A 144 23.05 12.36 -9.28
CA ASP A 144 24.19 11.76 -8.55
C ASP A 144 24.12 10.23 -8.45
N GLY A 145 23.14 9.61 -9.08
CA GLY A 145 22.94 8.16 -9.10
C GLY A 145 22.18 7.60 -7.91
N ARG A 146 21.83 8.40 -6.91
CA ARG A 146 20.96 7.97 -5.80
C ARG A 146 19.53 7.73 -6.29
N LEU A 147 18.84 6.82 -5.63
CA LEU A 147 17.42 6.62 -5.84
C LEU A 147 16.64 7.26 -4.68
N ARG A 148 15.82 8.24 -5.01
CA ARG A 148 14.86 8.83 -4.08
C ARG A 148 13.52 8.13 -4.20
N CYS A 149 12.99 7.66 -3.07
CA CYS A 149 11.65 7.11 -2.98
C CYS A 149 10.80 8.00 -2.07
N ARG A 150 9.71 8.55 -2.62
CA ARG A 150 8.69 9.27 -1.85
C ARG A 150 7.46 8.39 -1.70
N LEU A 151 6.98 8.24 -0.47
CA LEU A 151 5.81 7.41 -0.16
C LEU A 151 4.53 8.25 -0.16
N GLY A 152 3.64 8.03 -1.11
CA GLY A 152 2.37 8.74 -1.25
C GLY A 152 1.28 8.32 -0.27
N ASN A 153 1.49 7.24 0.50
CA ASN A 153 0.55 6.76 1.51
C ASN A 153 1.28 6.18 2.72
N CYS A 154 0.70 6.36 3.92
CA CYS A 154 1.13 5.68 5.13
C CYS A 154 0.07 4.65 5.55
N PRO A 155 0.27 3.34 5.35
CA PRO A 155 -0.70 2.31 5.74
C PRO A 155 -0.80 2.15 7.27
N TYR A 156 0.17 2.64 8.03
CA TYR A 156 0.29 2.50 9.47
C TYR A 156 -0.12 3.76 10.25
N ARG A 157 -0.86 4.69 9.61
CA ARG A 157 -1.13 6.04 10.14
C ARG A 157 -1.63 6.07 11.58
N ASP A 158 -2.56 5.18 11.96
CA ASP A 158 -3.11 5.17 13.32
C ASP A 158 -2.09 4.71 14.35
N SER A 159 -1.27 3.73 14.02
CA SER A 159 -0.15 3.29 14.86
C SER A 159 0.95 4.34 14.93
N VAL A 160 1.22 5.06 13.83
CA VAL A 160 2.18 6.19 13.81
C VAL A 160 1.71 7.32 14.70
N ARG A 161 0.42 7.69 14.65
CA ARG A 161 -0.17 8.70 15.58
C ARG A 161 -0.03 8.27 17.04
N ALA A 162 -0.09 6.96 17.31
CA ALA A 162 0.04 6.42 18.65
C ALA A 162 1.48 6.42 19.16
N ASN A 163 2.46 6.11 18.31
CA ASN A 163 3.89 6.10 18.62
C ASN A 163 4.75 6.14 17.34
N GLN A 164 5.00 7.35 16.85
CA GLN A 164 5.75 7.56 15.61
C GLN A 164 7.17 6.98 15.68
N ASP A 165 7.88 7.21 16.76
CA ASP A 165 9.28 6.77 16.91
C ASP A 165 9.41 5.26 16.73
N VAL A 166 8.55 4.49 17.39
CA VAL A 166 8.56 3.03 17.30
C VAL A 166 8.17 2.55 15.90
N VAL A 167 7.06 3.05 15.37
CA VAL A 167 6.52 2.55 14.10
C VAL A 167 7.40 2.95 12.91
N CYS A 168 7.91 4.19 12.90
CA CYS A 168 8.80 4.64 11.82
C CYS A 168 10.19 4.00 11.92
N THR A 169 10.67 3.68 13.13
CA THR A 169 11.91 2.93 13.32
C THR A 169 11.77 1.49 12.82
N LEU A 170 10.63 0.83 13.09
CA LEU A 170 10.32 -0.49 12.53
C LEU A 170 10.31 -0.45 11.01
N HIS A 171 9.66 0.53 10.42
CA HIS A 171 9.59 0.71 8.97
C HIS A 171 10.96 0.99 8.36
N ARG A 172 11.80 1.81 8.98
CA ARG A 172 13.19 2.04 8.56
C ARG A 172 13.96 0.72 8.50
N GLY A 173 13.90 -0.07 9.57
CA GLY A 173 14.54 -1.38 9.62
C GLY A 173 14.01 -2.31 8.52
N LEU A 174 12.68 -2.39 8.33
CA LEU A 174 12.05 -3.20 7.28
C LEU A 174 12.55 -2.80 5.89
N THR A 175 12.61 -1.51 5.59
CA THR A 175 13.14 -1.01 4.32
C THR A 175 14.60 -1.39 4.12
N GLN A 176 15.41 -1.30 5.17
CA GLN A 176 16.81 -1.73 5.13
C GLN A 176 16.94 -3.23 4.85
N GLY A 177 16.15 -4.07 5.53
CA GLY A 177 16.16 -5.52 5.30
C GLY A 177 15.70 -5.91 3.89
N LEU A 178 14.71 -5.22 3.33
CA LEU A 178 14.31 -5.37 1.93
C LEU A 178 15.47 -5.06 0.98
N LEU A 179 16.14 -3.92 1.17
CA LEU A 179 17.28 -3.50 0.33
C LEU A 179 18.41 -4.52 0.37
N GLU A 180 18.82 -4.97 1.55
CA GLU A 180 19.90 -5.95 1.72
C GLU A 180 19.62 -7.27 0.97
N ARG A 181 18.34 -7.65 0.87
CA ARG A 181 17.95 -8.87 0.18
C ARG A 181 17.79 -8.68 -1.33
N LEU A 182 17.24 -7.55 -1.76
CA LEU A 182 16.93 -7.27 -3.16
C LEU A 182 18.15 -6.69 -3.92
N ALA A 183 18.98 -5.93 -3.23
CA ALA A 183 20.13 -5.23 -3.79
C ALA A 183 21.27 -5.15 -2.75
N PRO A 184 22.08 -6.20 -2.56
CA PRO A 184 23.08 -6.25 -1.50
C PRO A 184 24.12 -5.13 -1.51
N THR A 185 24.30 -4.44 -2.64
CA THR A 185 25.17 -3.26 -2.77
C THR A 185 24.50 -1.95 -2.40
N ALA A 186 23.16 -1.95 -2.25
CA ALA A 186 22.41 -0.76 -1.92
C ALA A 186 22.47 -0.46 -0.42
N THR A 187 22.49 0.82 -0.09
CA THR A 187 22.47 1.32 1.28
C THR A 187 21.31 2.30 1.49
N LEU A 188 20.61 2.16 2.60
CA LEU A 188 19.65 3.14 3.06
C LEU A 188 20.41 4.34 3.66
N GLU A 189 20.53 5.43 2.90
CA GLU A 189 21.30 6.62 3.30
C GLU A 189 20.48 7.55 4.19
N ARG A 190 19.19 7.68 3.89
CA ARG A 190 18.30 8.60 4.60
C ARG A 190 16.89 8.02 4.67
N PHE A 191 16.25 8.21 5.82
CA PHE A 191 14.85 7.90 6.04
C PHE A 191 14.21 9.02 6.85
N VAL A 192 13.32 9.79 6.23
CA VAL A 192 12.64 10.92 6.85
C VAL A 192 11.15 10.64 6.94
N PRO A 193 10.65 10.35 8.15
CA PRO A 193 9.23 10.23 8.37
C PRO A 193 8.56 11.61 8.31
N HIS A 194 7.37 11.66 7.73
CA HIS A 194 6.51 12.83 7.72
C HIS A 194 5.21 12.55 8.47
N ASP A 195 4.36 13.59 8.55
CA ASP A 195 3.02 13.47 9.10
C ASP A 195 2.24 12.34 8.39
N PRO A 196 1.76 11.32 9.12
CA PRO A 196 1.09 10.17 8.51
C PRO A 196 -0.19 10.53 7.75
N ASP A 197 -0.82 11.67 8.05
CA ASP A 197 -2.04 12.13 7.40
C ASP A 197 -1.77 12.80 6.06
N ARG A 198 -0.60 13.39 5.91
CA ARG A 198 -0.13 14.03 4.68
C ARG A 198 0.69 13.09 3.81
N ALA A 199 1.22 12.01 4.41
CA ALA A 199 2.18 11.11 3.79
C ALA A 199 3.45 11.84 3.28
N GLY A 200 4.14 11.29 2.30
CA GLY A 200 5.29 11.96 1.69
C GLY A 200 6.61 11.64 2.38
N CYS A 201 6.69 10.59 3.21
CA CYS A 201 7.96 10.11 3.77
C CYS A 201 9.01 9.93 2.67
N GLU A 202 10.24 10.32 2.94
CA GLU A 202 11.34 10.29 1.98
C GLU A 202 12.39 9.25 2.37
N ILE A 203 12.83 8.49 1.39
CA ILE A 203 13.83 7.45 1.51
C ILE A 203 14.88 7.68 0.43
N ASP A 204 16.13 7.94 0.81
CA ASP A 204 17.24 8.05 -0.12
C ASP A 204 18.09 6.77 -0.07
N ILE A 205 18.40 6.21 -1.23
CA ILE A 205 19.09 4.93 -1.39
C ILE A 205 20.29 5.13 -2.29
N GLY A 206 21.47 4.79 -1.77
CA GLY A 206 22.72 4.78 -2.50
C GLY A 206 23.10 3.37 -3.00
N GLY A 207 24.03 3.29 -3.92
CA GLY A 207 24.61 2.01 -4.38
C GLY A 207 23.69 1.10 -5.21
N LEU A 208 22.50 1.58 -5.60
CA LEU A 208 21.59 0.85 -6.49
C LEU A 208 22.09 0.99 -7.95
N VAL A 209 22.77 -0.05 -8.43
CA VAL A 209 23.24 -0.11 -9.83
C VAL A 209 22.05 -0.47 -10.72
N PRO A 210 21.77 0.31 -11.80
CA PRO A 210 20.79 -0.12 -12.79
C PRO A 210 21.22 -1.46 -13.38
N THR A 211 20.34 -2.45 -13.39
CA THR A 211 20.57 -3.65 -14.20
C THR A 211 20.70 -3.21 -15.64
N GLY A 212 21.92 -3.28 -16.20
CA GLY A 212 22.18 -2.96 -17.59
C GLY A 212 21.24 -3.71 -18.53
N ARG A 213 20.91 -3.03 -19.62
CA ARG A 213 20.17 -3.61 -20.75
C ARG A 213 20.91 -4.81 -21.31
#